data_9ac3600dd8853763c2c98df825014458
#
_entry.id   9ac3600dd8853763c2c98df825014458
#
_cell.length_a   1.000
_cell.length_b   1.000
_cell.length_c   1.000
_cell.angle_alpha   90.00
_cell.angle_beta   90.00
_cell.angle_gamma   90.00
#
_symmetry.space_group_name_H-M   'P 1'
#
loop_
_entity.id
_entity.type
_entity.pdbx_description
1 polymer ?
#
loop_
_entity_poly.entity_id
_entity_poly.type
_entity_poly.pdbx_seq_one_letter_code
_entity_poly.pdbx_strand_id
1 'polypeptide(L)'
;AANDDERDDIAAVIYNRLKAGMQLQMDSGIYYIERSVKPYISGDVNRYNSLYNMYKCKGLPAGPICNPGARTINAALDPADVSYRYFCHDSSAKYYYADTYEEHLENLKKAGIAS
;
A
#
# COMPACT_ATOMS: atom_id res chain seq x y z
N ALA A 1 -8.32 1.02 8.31
CA ALA A 1 -7.94 -0.05 7.41
C ALA A 1 -9.17 -0.67 6.75
N ALA A 2 -8.94 -1.47 5.75
CA ALA A 2 -9.97 -2.14 4.99
C ALA A 2 -10.73 -3.16 5.84
N ASN A 3 -11.92 -3.55 5.39
CA ASN A 3 -12.64 -4.68 5.96
C ASN A 3 -11.94 -6.00 5.57
N ASP A 4 -12.44 -7.13 6.05
CA ASP A 4 -11.75 -8.42 5.87
C ASP A 4 -11.56 -8.82 4.43
N ASP A 5 -12.58 -8.65 3.59
CA ASP A 5 -12.51 -9.01 2.18
C ASP A 5 -11.49 -8.16 1.45
N GLU A 6 -11.45 -6.87 1.79
CA GLU A 6 -10.50 -5.94 1.18
C GLU A 6 -9.07 -6.23 1.61
N ARG A 7 -8.85 -6.70 2.83
CA ARG A 7 -7.51 -7.05 3.30
C ARG A 7 -6.88 -8.15 2.47
N ASP A 8 -7.65 -9.18 2.12
CA ASP A 8 -7.15 -10.28 1.30
C ASP A 8 -6.77 -9.81 -0.10
N ASP A 9 -7.59 -8.96 -0.69
CA ASP A 9 -7.34 -8.41 -2.03
C ASP A 9 -6.15 -7.44 -2.02
N ILE A 10 -6.03 -6.60 -1.01
CA ILE A 10 -4.89 -5.67 -0.86
C ILE A 10 -3.60 -6.46 -0.68
N ALA A 11 -3.61 -7.51 0.12
CA ALA A 11 -2.46 -8.39 0.29
C ALA A 11 -2.04 -9.00 -1.04
N ALA A 12 -3.00 -9.42 -1.86
CA ALA A 12 -2.72 -9.95 -3.20
C ALA A 12 -2.04 -8.91 -4.09
N VAL A 13 -2.50 -7.66 -4.07
CA VAL A 13 -1.87 -6.58 -4.83
C VAL A 13 -0.41 -6.40 -4.42
N ILE A 14 -0.13 -6.40 -3.12
CA ILE A 14 1.24 -6.27 -2.61
C ILE A 14 2.12 -7.41 -3.13
N TYR A 15 1.68 -8.66 -3.00
CA TYR A 15 2.44 -9.81 -3.50
C TYR A 15 2.63 -9.77 -5.02
N ASN A 16 1.60 -9.39 -5.76
CA ASN A 16 1.67 -9.33 -7.22
C ASN A 16 2.69 -8.28 -7.68
N ARG A 17 2.73 -7.13 -7.03
CA ARG A 17 3.73 -6.10 -7.31
C ARG A 17 5.13 -6.56 -6.97
N LEU A 18 5.32 -7.20 -5.82
CA LEU A 18 6.63 -7.73 -5.43
C LEU A 18 7.14 -8.76 -6.44
N LYS A 19 6.27 -9.66 -6.90
CA LYS A 19 6.62 -10.65 -7.92
C LYS A 19 6.98 -10.03 -9.26
N ALA A 20 6.34 -8.93 -9.61
CA ALA A 20 6.58 -8.21 -10.86
C ALA A 20 7.76 -7.23 -10.78
N GLY A 21 8.41 -7.10 -9.62
CA GLY A 21 9.49 -6.14 -9.44
C GLY A 21 9.03 -4.69 -9.38
N MET A 22 7.76 -4.46 -9.07
CA MET A 22 7.17 -3.12 -9.00
C MET A 22 7.33 -2.53 -7.59
N GLN A 23 7.55 -1.23 -7.51
CA GLN A 23 7.47 -0.51 -6.23
C GLN A 23 6.03 -0.59 -5.69
N LEU A 24 5.87 -0.65 -4.37
CA LEU A 24 4.53 -0.75 -3.78
C LEU A 24 3.73 0.54 -3.89
N GLN A 25 4.39 1.69 -3.83
CA GLN A 25 3.77 3.02 -3.99
C GLN A 25 2.56 3.24 -3.08
N MET A 26 2.72 2.87 -1.81
CA MET A 26 1.70 3.06 -0.77
C MET A 26 2.11 4.21 0.16
N ASP A 27 1.14 5.00 0.59
CA ASP A 27 1.39 6.19 1.41
C ASP A 27 1.71 5.87 2.87
N SER A 28 1.40 4.67 3.33
CA SER A 28 1.55 4.29 4.74
C SER A 28 2.99 4.42 5.24
N GLY A 29 3.98 4.19 4.39
CA GLY A 29 5.40 4.38 4.74
C GLY A 29 5.74 5.84 4.99
N ILE A 30 5.18 6.75 4.20
CA ILE A 30 5.35 8.19 4.37
C ILE A 30 4.73 8.63 5.70
N TYR A 31 3.54 8.15 6.01
CA TYR A 31 2.87 8.45 7.29
C TYR A 31 3.67 7.94 8.48
N TYR A 32 4.30 6.78 8.35
CA TYR A 32 5.17 6.24 9.39
C TYR A 32 6.34 7.20 9.68
N ILE A 33 6.99 7.71 8.64
CA ILE A 33 8.10 8.66 8.79
C ILE A 33 7.63 9.93 9.50
N GLU A 34 6.49 10.49 9.08
CA GLU A 34 5.96 11.73 9.65
C GLU A 34 5.55 11.58 11.12
N ARG A 35 4.97 10.45 11.49
CA ARG A 35 4.41 10.23 12.84
C ARG A 35 5.40 9.60 13.81
N SER A 36 6.24 8.68 13.35
CA SER A 36 7.02 7.82 14.23
C SER A 36 8.53 8.03 14.13
N VAL A 37 9.01 8.76 13.13
CA VAL A 37 10.43 9.02 12.94
C VAL A 37 10.75 10.50 13.17
N LYS A 38 10.15 11.36 12.36
CA LYS A 38 10.45 12.79 12.35
C LYS A 38 10.34 13.47 13.70
N PRO A 39 9.33 13.18 14.56
CA PRO A 39 9.25 13.81 15.89
C PRO A 39 10.37 13.41 16.85
N TYR A 40 11.07 12.30 16.59
CA TYR A 40 12.02 11.71 17.52
C TYR A 40 13.49 11.86 17.11
N ILE A 41 13.74 12.44 15.93
CA ILE A 41 15.10 12.66 15.44
C ILE A 41 15.33 14.13 15.16
N SER A 42 16.58 14.56 15.27
CA SER A 42 17.01 15.88 14.83
C SER A 42 17.88 15.70 13.58
N GLY A 43 17.67 16.55 12.57
CA GLY A 43 18.45 16.51 11.35
C GLY A 43 17.71 15.89 10.18
N ASP A 44 18.46 15.26 9.27
CA ASP A 44 17.97 14.85 7.96
C ASP A 44 17.14 13.56 8.02
N VAL A 45 15.89 13.64 7.56
CA VAL A 45 15.01 12.49 7.46
C VAL A 45 15.13 11.75 6.12
N ASN A 46 15.93 12.23 5.18
CA ASN A 46 16.07 11.62 3.85
C ASN A 46 16.55 10.17 3.90
N ARG A 47 17.35 9.83 4.88
CA ARG A 47 17.78 8.46 5.11
C ARG A 47 16.58 7.52 5.29
N TYR A 48 15.56 7.97 6.01
CA TYR A 48 14.36 7.18 6.27
C TYR A 48 13.44 7.12 5.05
N ASN A 49 13.47 8.12 4.18
CA ASN A 49 12.74 8.09 2.92
C ASN A 49 13.18 6.91 2.04
N SER A 50 14.48 6.65 1.95
CA SER A 50 14.97 5.53 1.14
C SER A 50 14.61 4.17 1.74
N LEU A 51 14.33 4.11 3.04
CA LEU A 51 14.02 2.87 3.76
C LEU A 51 12.51 2.60 3.88
N TYR A 52 11.69 3.62 4.01
CA TYR A 52 10.27 3.48 4.35
C TYR A 52 9.30 4.09 3.34
N ASN A 53 9.72 5.05 2.53
CA ASN A 53 8.87 5.63 1.49
C ASN A 53 8.76 4.66 0.32
N MET A 54 7.59 4.03 0.16
CA MET A 54 7.38 2.99 -0.84
C MET A 54 7.28 3.51 -2.28
N TYR A 55 7.37 4.81 -2.50
CA TYR A 55 7.60 5.40 -3.82
C TYR A 55 9.09 5.46 -4.16
N LYS A 56 9.96 5.17 -3.19
CA LYS A 56 11.43 5.21 -3.36
C LYS A 56 12.10 3.87 -3.13
N CYS A 57 11.66 3.09 -2.14
CA CYS A 57 12.26 1.77 -1.91
C CYS A 57 11.73 0.74 -2.91
N LYS A 58 12.54 -0.30 -3.17
CA LYS A 58 12.26 -1.27 -4.23
C LYS A 58 11.25 -2.35 -3.88
N GLY A 59 10.83 -2.44 -2.65
CA GLY A 59 9.93 -3.48 -2.21
C GLY A 59 9.32 -3.10 -0.89
N LEU A 60 9.34 -4.04 0.05
CA LEU A 60 8.84 -3.78 1.40
C LEU A 60 9.70 -2.72 2.10
N PRO A 61 9.11 -1.96 3.05
CA PRO A 61 9.88 -1.10 3.92
C PRO A 61 10.94 -1.88 4.70
N ALA A 62 11.96 -1.18 5.22
CA ALA A 62 13.07 -1.81 5.94
C ALA A 62 12.64 -2.55 7.20
N GLY A 63 11.50 -2.19 7.79
CA GLY A 63 10.94 -2.84 8.97
C GLY A 63 9.45 -2.58 9.11
N PRO A 64 8.83 -3.12 10.17
CA PRO A 64 7.41 -2.92 10.41
C PRO A 64 7.06 -1.44 10.61
N ILE A 65 5.89 -1.04 10.14
CA ILE A 65 5.41 0.34 10.24
C ILE A 65 4.14 0.45 11.09
N CYS A 66 3.60 -0.67 11.56
CA CYS A 66 2.39 -0.68 12.39
C CYS A 66 2.31 -1.99 13.17
N ASN A 67 1.29 -2.09 14.02
CA ASN A 67 0.97 -3.33 14.75
C ASN A 67 -0.32 -3.90 14.16
N PRO A 68 -0.23 -4.85 13.23
CA PRO A 68 -1.42 -5.42 12.61
C PRO A 68 -2.17 -6.35 13.56
N GLY A 69 -3.50 -6.39 13.42
CA GLY A 69 -4.32 -7.37 14.11
C GLY A 69 -4.24 -8.75 13.45
N ALA A 70 -4.83 -9.75 14.11
CA ALA A 70 -4.80 -11.14 13.63
C ALA A 70 -5.36 -11.30 12.21
N ARG A 71 -6.43 -10.60 11.87
CA ARG A 71 -7.05 -10.68 10.54
C ARG A 71 -6.15 -10.15 9.45
N THR A 72 -5.43 -9.07 9.71
CA THR A 72 -4.47 -8.50 8.76
C THR A 72 -3.29 -9.44 8.55
N ILE A 73 -2.80 -10.06 9.63
CA ILE A 73 -1.73 -11.06 9.55
C ILE A 73 -2.20 -12.27 8.73
N ASN A 74 -3.41 -12.75 8.96
CA ASN A 74 -3.97 -13.87 8.20
C ASN A 74 -4.10 -13.54 6.72
N ALA A 75 -4.49 -12.32 6.37
CA ALA A 75 -4.55 -11.89 4.97
C ALA A 75 -3.18 -11.92 4.32
N ALA A 76 -2.13 -11.54 5.05
CA ALA A 76 -0.76 -11.60 4.54
C ALA A 76 -0.27 -13.04 4.36
N LEU A 77 -0.71 -13.95 5.21
CA LEU A 77 -0.34 -15.37 5.13
C LEU A 77 -1.15 -16.13 4.07
N ASP A 78 -2.36 -15.70 3.78
CA ASP A 78 -3.26 -16.34 2.82
C ASP A 78 -3.99 -15.28 2.00
N PRO A 79 -3.27 -14.58 1.10
CA PRO A 79 -3.88 -13.53 0.28
C PRO A 79 -4.85 -14.11 -0.73
N ALA A 80 -5.75 -13.28 -1.26
CA ALA A 80 -6.66 -13.69 -2.31
C ALA A 80 -5.90 -14.14 -3.57
N ASP A 81 -6.42 -15.13 -4.27
CA ASP A 81 -5.84 -15.62 -5.52
C ASP A 81 -6.40 -14.81 -6.69
N VAL A 82 -5.89 -13.61 -6.85
CA VAL A 82 -6.28 -12.66 -7.91
C VAL A 82 -5.04 -12.05 -8.54
N SER A 83 -5.20 -11.48 -9.73
CA SER A 83 -4.08 -10.93 -10.50
C SER A 83 -3.90 -9.42 -10.34
N TYR A 84 -4.67 -8.78 -9.50
CA TYR A 84 -4.67 -7.32 -9.33
C TYR A 84 -3.29 -6.77 -8.98
N ARG A 85 -2.90 -5.67 -9.63
CA ARG A 85 -1.66 -4.92 -9.34
C ARG A 85 -1.92 -3.50 -8.88
N TYR A 86 -3.15 -3.04 -8.92
CA TYR A 86 -3.55 -1.68 -8.58
C TYR A 86 -4.81 -1.70 -7.74
N PHE A 87 -4.91 -0.77 -6.82
CA PHE A 87 -6.16 -0.53 -6.10
C PHE A 87 -6.28 0.94 -5.71
N CYS A 88 -7.50 1.38 -5.52
CA CYS A 88 -7.82 2.67 -4.91
C CYS A 88 -9.17 2.55 -4.24
N HIS A 89 -9.56 3.57 -3.49
CA HIS A 89 -10.89 3.61 -2.87
C HIS A 89 -11.48 5.01 -2.98
N ASP A 90 -12.82 5.09 -2.96
CA ASP A 90 -13.52 6.37 -2.94
C ASP A 90 -13.73 6.86 -1.50
N SER A 91 -14.40 8.01 -1.36
CA SER A 91 -14.70 8.61 -0.05
C SER A 91 -15.64 7.77 0.80
N SER A 92 -16.36 6.83 0.20
CA SER A 92 -17.25 5.89 0.89
C SER A 92 -16.58 4.58 1.25
N ALA A 93 -15.27 4.49 1.09
CA ALA A 93 -14.48 3.28 1.32
C ALA A 93 -14.85 2.12 0.40
N LYS A 94 -15.39 2.41 -0.78
CA LYS A 94 -15.55 1.41 -1.83
C LYS A 94 -14.24 1.26 -2.57
N TYR A 95 -13.74 0.03 -2.68
CA TYR A 95 -12.45 -0.29 -3.29
C TYR A 95 -12.61 -0.68 -4.76
N TYR A 96 -11.63 -0.30 -5.54
CA TYR A 96 -11.54 -0.59 -6.97
C TYR A 96 -10.20 -1.23 -7.26
N TYR A 97 -10.20 -2.35 -7.96
CA TYR A 97 -9.00 -3.12 -8.28
C TYR A 97 -8.79 -3.18 -9.79
N ALA A 98 -7.55 -3.27 -10.21
CA ALA A 98 -7.22 -3.37 -11.62
C ALA A 98 -5.96 -4.20 -11.85
N ASP A 99 -5.91 -4.90 -12.97
CA ASP A 99 -4.74 -5.64 -13.42
C ASP A 99 -3.77 -4.75 -14.20
N THR A 100 -4.29 -3.74 -14.91
CA THR A 100 -3.51 -2.85 -15.77
C THR A 100 -3.59 -1.42 -15.30
N TYR A 101 -2.60 -0.62 -15.70
CA TYR A 101 -2.58 0.80 -15.35
C TYR A 101 -3.74 1.56 -15.99
N GLU A 102 -4.13 1.20 -17.21
CA GLU A 102 -5.25 1.82 -17.91
C GLU A 102 -6.56 1.64 -17.16
N GLU A 103 -6.84 0.42 -16.69
CA GLU A 103 -8.01 0.14 -15.86
C GLU A 103 -7.95 0.93 -14.54
N HIS A 104 -6.76 1.03 -13.95
CA HIS A 104 -6.55 1.80 -12.73
C HIS A 104 -6.88 3.27 -12.93
N LEU A 105 -6.49 3.86 -14.06
CA LEU A 105 -6.82 5.25 -14.38
C LEU A 105 -8.33 5.46 -14.49
N GLU A 106 -9.06 4.51 -15.09
CA GLU A 106 -10.52 4.56 -15.14
C GLU A 106 -11.13 4.46 -13.74
N ASN A 107 -10.58 3.59 -12.89
CA ASN A 107 -11.02 3.44 -11.51
C ASN A 107 -10.78 4.71 -10.69
N LEU A 108 -9.68 5.40 -10.91
CA LEU A 108 -9.41 6.69 -10.26
C LEU A 108 -10.48 7.74 -10.60
N LYS A 109 -10.95 7.74 -11.83
CA LYS A 109 -12.05 8.62 -12.25
C LYS A 109 -13.37 8.23 -11.56
N LYS A 110 -13.70 6.94 -11.52
CA LYS A 110 -14.89 6.43 -10.84
C LYS A 110 -14.86 6.72 -9.35
N ALA A 111 -13.71 6.68 -8.74
CA ALA A 111 -13.54 6.97 -7.30
C ALA A 111 -13.51 8.46 -6.98
N GLY A 112 -13.50 9.33 -7.99
CA GLY A 112 -13.44 10.78 -7.80
C GLY A 112 -12.07 11.32 -7.41
N ILE A 113 -11.00 10.52 -7.59
CA ILE A 113 -9.63 10.92 -7.27
C ILE A 113 -9.00 11.67 -8.43
N ALA A 114 -9.36 11.30 -9.66
CA ALA A 114 -8.87 11.96 -10.87
C ALA A 114 -10.02 12.32 -11.79
N SER A 115 -9.85 13.33 -12.60
CA SER A 115 -10.85 13.79 -13.57
C SER A 115 -10.65 13.12 -14.93
#